data_198c9087a23f8a20490ecce77b9cca43
#
_entry.id   198c9087a23f8a20490ecce77b9cca43
#
_cell.length_a   1.000
_cell.length_b   1.000
_cell.length_c   1.000
_cell.angle_alpha   90.00
_cell.angle_beta   90.00
_cell.angle_gamma   90.00
#
_symmetry.space_group_name_H-M   'P 1'
#
loop_
_entity.id
_entity.type
_entity.pdbx_description
1 polymer ?
#
loop_
_entity_poly.entity_id
_entity_poly.type
_entity_poly.pdbx_seq_one_letter_code
_entity_poly.pdbx_strand_id
1 'polypeptide(L)'
;MYYIANASHEDYTRDFHQQKSPGGVTGGLSAVTLPLLHLKLGRKVSGDSPHFCMVYNLLLKRKRIFSIIKYENLFEDVYAFRACHASEHVRCRTGFRLQREENTMKTITVHASQTYPIWIGRGLLGQCGTYLKQQTKAQTAAVITDDHVDCYYGDIVTKSLEENGFRTIKFVFPHGEASKCSKTLNQIYDFLCENNITRTDCLVALGGGVVGDITGFAAATYLRGLDYLQIPTSLLAQVDSSVGGKTAIDLTGGKNLVGAFKQPVAVLCDLDTLHTLPKLFLADGMGEVIKYGMIRDEKLFTLLEQHTLETVSEVMDEIVPTCIDIKRDVVEHDEFDTGERMILNFGHTLGHAVESYYHYETYTHGSAVAAGMCMMTKATCTPELYVRLCDCVKAYDLPTEVDAPVAELVPLCGNDKKRASASLRFIVCETIGRAEIRSMPFTEFAAWMGGVDA
;
A
#
# COMPACT_ATOMS: atom_id res chain seq x y z
N MET A 1 -10.89 1.51 -45.44
CA MET A 1 -11.27 2.79 -46.06
C MET A 1 -10.77 3.90 -45.18
N TYR A 2 -9.81 4.65 -45.67
CA TYR A 2 -9.05 5.72 -44.99
C TYR A 2 -9.94 6.92 -44.65
N TYR A 3 -9.68 7.57 -43.48
CA TYR A 3 -9.66 9.04 -43.41
C TYR A 3 -8.66 9.47 -42.31
N ILE A 4 -7.59 10.12 -42.82
CA ILE A 4 -6.62 10.91 -42.03
C ILE A 4 -7.23 12.35 -42.02
N ALA A 5 -7.23 12.98 -40.84
CA ALA A 5 -7.38 14.44 -40.79
C ALA A 5 -6.29 15.00 -39.84
N ASN A 6 -5.32 15.67 -40.47
CA ASN A 6 -4.39 16.61 -39.85
C ASN A 6 -5.16 17.82 -39.30
N ALA A 7 -4.80 18.28 -38.12
CA ALA A 7 -5.05 19.64 -37.67
C ALA A 7 -3.79 20.25 -37.11
N SER A 8 -3.37 21.31 -37.76
CA SER A 8 -2.19 22.13 -37.55
C SER A 8 -2.32 23.03 -36.32
N HIS A 9 -1.19 23.32 -35.71
CA HIS A 9 -0.94 24.49 -34.84
C HIS A 9 -1.42 25.79 -35.50
N GLU A 10 -2.16 26.60 -34.71
CA GLU A 10 -2.05 28.06 -34.67
C GLU A 10 -3.08 28.66 -33.68
N ASP A 11 -2.65 29.78 -33.04
CA ASP A 11 -3.46 30.79 -32.36
C ASP A 11 -4.00 30.54 -30.94
N TYR A 12 -3.20 30.96 -29.96
CA TYR A 12 -3.69 31.71 -28.78
C TYR A 12 -2.65 32.76 -28.33
N THR A 13 -2.69 33.92 -29.02
CA THR A 13 -2.18 35.21 -28.50
C THR A 13 -3.27 36.26 -28.68
N ARG A 14 -3.75 36.81 -27.55
CA ARG A 14 -4.41 38.11 -27.32
C ARG A 14 -5.25 37.99 -26.04
N ASP A 15 -5.15 38.81 -25.09
CA ASP A 15 -5.28 40.17 -24.73
C ASP A 15 -5.21 40.30 -23.21
N PHE A 16 -4.23 41.01 -22.67
CA PHE A 16 -4.35 41.71 -21.40
C PHE A 16 -3.82 43.13 -21.58
N HIS A 17 -4.68 44.06 -21.78
CA HIS A 17 -4.43 45.49 -21.72
C HIS A 17 -4.91 46.06 -20.39
N GLN A 18 -3.96 46.66 -19.66
CA GLN A 18 -4.01 47.92 -18.87
C GLN A 18 -5.10 48.12 -17.80
N GLN A 19 -4.64 48.25 -16.58
CA GLN A 19 -5.02 49.42 -15.74
C GLN A 19 -3.82 49.93 -14.94
N LYS A 20 -3.66 51.28 -15.02
CA LYS A 20 -2.58 52.10 -14.43
C LYS A 20 -2.92 52.53 -13.01
N SER A 21 -1.95 52.47 -12.10
CA SER A 21 -1.31 53.40 -11.14
C SER A 21 -2.18 54.39 -10.30
N PRO A 22 -1.68 55.07 -9.24
CA PRO A 22 -0.27 55.41 -8.92
C PRO A 22 0.08 55.36 -7.41
N GLY A 23 1.38 55.48 -7.10
CA GLY A 23 1.86 55.84 -5.77
C GLY A 23 3.32 55.42 -5.53
N GLY A 24 4.25 56.36 -5.71
CA GLY A 24 5.67 56.12 -5.59
C GLY A 24 6.21 56.21 -4.16
N VAL A 25 7.35 55.54 -3.92
CA VAL A 25 8.42 55.98 -3.01
C VAL A 25 9.74 55.40 -3.53
N THR A 26 10.69 56.27 -3.71
CA THR A 26 12.09 56.08 -4.08
C THR A 26 12.90 55.47 -2.93
N GLY A 27 13.76 54.51 -3.21
CA GLY A 27 14.76 54.02 -2.30
C GLY A 27 15.79 53.17 -3.04
N GLY A 28 16.93 53.77 -3.38
CA GLY A 28 18.00 53.11 -4.09
C GLY A 28 18.71 52.07 -3.24
N LEU A 29 19.10 50.98 -3.86
CA LEU A 29 20.10 50.05 -3.34
C LEU A 29 21.07 49.68 -4.47
N SER A 30 22.31 50.02 -4.18
CA SER A 30 23.51 49.85 -4.98
C SER A 30 23.75 48.39 -5.39
N ALA A 31 24.20 48.24 -6.63
CA ALA A 31 24.72 46.99 -7.18
C ALA A 31 26.02 46.59 -6.44
N VAL A 32 26.00 45.40 -5.81
CA VAL A 32 27.21 44.71 -5.36
C VAL A 32 27.53 43.63 -6.37
N THR A 33 28.62 43.85 -7.11
CA THR A 33 29.22 42.92 -8.06
C THR A 33 29.95 41.83 -7.27
N LEU A 34 29.50 40.56 -7.36
CA LEU A 34 30.25 39.42 -6.85
C LEU A 34 31.07 38.78 -7.99
N PRO A 35 32.33 38.39 -7.72
CA PRO A 35 33.20 37.82 -8.75
C PRO A 35 32.84 36.40 -9.13
N LEU A 36 32.95 36.11 -10.43
CA LEU A 36 32.84 34.78 -11.03
C LEU A 36 33.94 33.85 -10.48
N LEU A 37 33.53 32.83 -9.74
CA LEU A 37 34.40 31.72 -9.35
C LEU A 37 34.54 30.76 -10.52
N HIS A 38 35.73 30.74 -11.16
CA HIS A 38 36.10 29.77 -12.17
C HIS A 38 36.44 28.42 -11.49
N LEU A 39 35.52 27.48 -11.51
CA LEU A 39 35.83 26.08 -11.19
C LEU A 39 36.42 25.40 -12.45
N LYS A 40 37.73 25.16 -12.44
CA LYS A 40 38.40 24.26 -13.38
C LYS A 40 38.05 22.82 -13.06
N LEU A 41 37.09 22.26 -13.74
CA LEU A 41 36.87 20.81 -13.79
C LEU A 41 37.78 20.21 -14.88
N GLY A 42 38.91 19.68 -14.44
CA GLY A 42 39.75 18.81 -15.28
C GLY A 42 39.26 17.37 -15.19
N ARG A 43 38.54 16.95 -16.22
CA ARG A 43 38.54 15.63 -16.87
C ARG A 43 37.30 15.52 -17.76
N LYS A 44 37.55 15.27 -19.03
CA LYS A 44 36.51 14.93 -20.01
C LYS A 44 35.87 13.61 -19.61
N VAL A 45 34.56 13.63 -19.33
CA VAL A 45 33.73 12.45 -19.34
C VAL A 45 32.82 12.59 -20.56
N SER A 46 33.09 11.79 -21.57
CA SER A 46 32.22 11.62 -22.73
C SER A 46 31.16 10.57 -22.37
N GLY A 47 29.92 10.97 -22.36
CA GLY A 47 28.79 10.08 -22.18
C GLY A 47 27.50 10.82 -22.50
N ASP A 48 27.01 10.65 -23.72
CA ASP A 48 25.69 11.09 -24.14
C ASP A 48 24.63 10.19 -23.48
N SER A 49 24.00 10.70 -22.44
CA SER A 49 22.79 10.09 -21.88
C SER A 49 21.68 11.14 -21.79
N PRO A 50 20.49 10.91 -22.35
CA PRO A 50 19.36 11.86 -22.36
C PRO A 50 18.86 12.29 -20.98
N HIS A 51 19.14 11.49 -19.95
CA HIS A 51 18.69 11.77 -18.58
C HIS A 51 19.44 12.91 -17.88
N PHE A 52 20.68 13.21 -18.30
CA PHE A 52 21.46 14.28 -17.68
C PHE A 52 20.96 15.69 -18.06
N CYS A 53 20.39 15.83 -19.25
CA CYS A 53 19.83 17.10 -19.73
C CYS A 53 18.51 17.46 -19.02
N MET A 54 17.73 16.50 -18.57
CA MET A 54 16.43 16.74 -17.96
C MET A 54 16.55 17.24 -16.53
N VAL A 55 17.50 16.74 -15.74
CA VAL A 55 17.74 17.18 -14.36
C VAL A 55 18.32 18.61 -14.32
N TYR A 56 19.19 18.96 -15.27
CA TYR A 56 19.77 20.30 -15.35
C TYR A 56 18.73 21.37 -15.72
N ASN A 57 17.80 21.06 -16.58
CA ASN A 57 16.71 21.98 -16.96
C ASN A 57 15.63 22.15 -15.88
N LEU A 58 15.41 21.14 -15.02
CA LEU A 58 14.47 21.28 -13.89
C LEU A 58 15.01 22.16 -12.77
N LEU A 59 16.32 22.13 -12.53
CA LEU A 59 16.97 22.96 -11.50
C LEU A 59 17.02 24.44 -11.88
N LEU A 60 17.09 24.77 -13.17
CA LEU A 60 17.09 26.16 -13.66
C LEU A 60 15.70 26.82 -13.66
N LYS A 61 14.60 26.05 -13.65
CA LYS A 61 13.22 26.57 -13.66
C LYS A 61 12.62 26.86 -12.28
N ARG A 62 13.23 26.42 -11.19
CA ARG A 62 12.78 26.72 -9.82
C ARG A 62 13.77 27.63 -9.10
N LYS A 63 13.62 28.95 -9.27
CA LYS A 63 14.23 29.97 -8.40
C LYS A 63 13.69 29.82 -6.97
N ARG A 64 14.31 28.99 -6.15
CA ARG A 64 14.31 29.12 -4.69
C ARG A 64 15.65 28.65 -4.17
N ILE A 65 16.37 29.58 -3.58
CA ILE A 65 17.63 29.40 -2.87
C ILE A 65 17.33 28.56 -1.63
N PHE A 66 17.81 27.32 -1.61
CA PHE A 66 18.01 26.59 -0.37
C PHE A 66 19.52 26.35 -0.17
N SER A 67 19.94 26.53 1.07
CA SER A 67 21.34 26.54 1.50
C SER A 67 22.14 25.29 1.08
N ILE A 68 23.32 25.55 0.53
CA ILE A 68 24.24 24.60 -0.12
C ILE A 68 24.91 23.59 0.85
N ILE A 69 24.57 23.58 2.13
CA ILE A 69 25.33 22.84 3.16
C ILE A 69 24.85 21.39 3.39
N LYS A 70 23.80 20.91 2.71
CA LYS A 70 23.25 19.55 2.94
C LYS A 70 23.35 18.57 1.76
N TYR A 71 24.01 18.94 0.67
CA TYR A 71 24.07 18.09 -0.53
C TYR A 71 25.35 17.26 -0.70
N GLU A 72 26.40 17.51 0.06
CA GLU A 72 27.64 16.73 -0.03
C GLU A 72 27.47 15.31 0.53
N ASN A 73 26.64 15.12 1.56
CA ASN A 73 26.42 13.79 2.14
C ASN A 73 25.51 12.87 1.31
N LEU A 74 24.65 13.44 0.46
CA LEU A 74 23.73 12.62 -0.36
C LEU A 74 24.43 11.90 -1.53
N PHE A 75 25.56 12.43 -2.00
CA PHE A 75 26.33 11.82 -3.09
C PHE A 75 27.21 10.68 -2.61
N GLU A 76 27.71 10.72 -1.40
CA GLU A 76 28.49 9.63 -0.82
C GLU A 76 27.62 8.40 -0.49
N ASP A 77 26.38 8.63 -0.01
CA ASP A 77 25.44 7.55 0.31
C ASP A 77 24.96 6.77 -0.93
N VAL A 78 24.77 7.45 -2.08
CA VAL A 78 24.37 6.78 -3.33
C VAL A 78 25.51 5.94 -3.92
N TYR A 79 26.76 6.34 -3.75
CA TYR A 79 27.92 5.57 -4.20
C TYR A 79 28.25 4.41 -3.26
N ALA A 80 28.05 4.59 -1.96
CA ALA A 80 28.19 3.50 -0.99
C ALA A 80 27.16 2.39 -1.20
N PHE A 81 25.92 2.73 -1.55
CA PHE A 81 24.86 1.75 -1.82
C PHE A 81 25.11 0.93 -3.09
N ARG A 82 25.72 1.50 -4.14
CA ARG A 82 26.09 0.77 -5.35
C ARG A 82 27.36 -0.09 -5.21
N ALA A 83 28.26 0.28 -4.31
CA ALA A 83 29.50 -0.44 -4.08
C ALA A 83 29.32 -1.70 -3.19
N CYS A 84 28.31 -1.71 -2.32
CA CYS A 84 28.03 -2.86 -1.45
C CYS A 84 27.46 -4.09 -2.16
N HIS A 85 26.93 -3.97 -3.37
CA HIS A 85 26.37 -5.11 -4.12
C HIS A 85 27.36 -5.79 -5.08
N ALA A 86 28.59 -5.29 -5.20
CA ALA A 86 29.52 -5.78 -6.24
C ALA A 86 30.78 -6.51 -5.74
N SER A 87 30.98 -6.74 -4.44
CA SER A 87 32.18 -7.48 -4.01
C SER A 87 32.01 -8.21 -2.69
N GLU A 88 32.22 -9.53 -2.74
CA GLU A 88 32.22 -10.44 -1.58
C GLU A 88 33.39 -10.27 -0.61
N HIS A 89 34.28 -9.30 -0.78
CA HIS A 89 35.44 -9.13 0.10
C HIS A 89 35.83 -7.67 0.30
N VAL A 90 35.20 -6.96 1.22
CA VAL A 90 35.75 -5.75 1.80
C VAL A 90 35.98 -5.97 3.31
N ARG A 91 37.22 -6.22 3.70
CA ARG A 91 37.65 -6.16 5.10
C ARG A 91 37.72 -4.69 5.54
N CYS A 92 36.68 -4.22 6.22
CA CYS A 92 36.74 -2.94 6.90
C CYS A 92 37.70 -3.05 8.11
N ARG A 93 38.74 -2.20 8.19
CA ARG A 93 39.77 -2.20 9.24
C ARG A 93 39.30 -1.63 10.60
N THR A 94 38.05 -1.28 10.73
CA THR A 94 37.46 -0.94 12.04
C THR A 94 36.72 -2.19 12.52
N GLY A 95 37.13 -2.74 13.66
CA GLY A 95 36.68 -4.02 14.21
C GLY A 95 35.18 -4.10 14.61
N PHE A 96 34.30 -3.44 13.90
CA PHE A 96 32.88 -3.68 13.91
C PHE A 96 32.60 -4.91 13.05
N ARG A 97 32.49 -6.05 13.68
CA ARG A 97 31.89 -7.25 13.14
C ARG A 97 30.39 -6.94 13.00
N LEU A 98 29.95 -6.49 11.82
CA LEU A 98 28.55 -6.61 11.46
C LEU A 98 28.19 -8.08 11.61
N GLN A 99 27.56 -8.46 12.72
CA GLN A 99 26.83 -9.71 12.77
C GLN A 99 25.81 -9.62 11.62
N ARG A 100 26.04 -10.37 10.53
CA ARG A 100 24.95 -10.77 9.66
C ARG A 100 24.03 -11.56 10.62
N GLU A 101 22.95 -10.94 11.05
CA GLU A 101 21.80 -11.69 11.52
C GLU A 101 21.46 -12.63 10.39
N GLU A 102 21.47 -13.92 10.67
CA GLU A 102 21.00 -14.92 9.74
C GLU A 102 19.60 -14.49 9.34
N ASN A 103 19.41 -14.19 8.06
CA ASN A 103 18.15 -13.74 7.47
C ASN A 103 17.17 -14.92 7.58
N THR A 104 16.54 -15.07 8.75
CA THR A 104 15.66 -16.19 9.06
C THR A 104 14.32 -15.94 8.36
N MET A 105 14.22 -16.44 7.12
CA MET A 105 12.95 -16.50 6.41
C MET A 105 11.96 -17.34 7.23
N LYS A 106 10.78 -16.78 7.49
CA LYS A 106 9.65 -17.51 8.09
C LYS A 106 8.74 -18.02 6.97
N THR A 107 8.17 -19.20 7.17
CA THR A 107 7.17 -19.75 6.26
C THR A 107 5.89 -20.05 7.04
N ILE A 108 4.78 -19.49 6.60
CA ILE A 108 3.44 -19.79 7.12
C ILE A 108 2.68 -20.47 5.99
N THR A 109 2.03 -21.59 6.29
CA THR A 109 1.18 -22.30 5.31
C THR A 109 -0.28 -22.02 5.61
N VAL A 110 -1.04 -21.65 4.60
CA VAL A 110 -2.49 -21.43 4.68
C VAL A 110 -3.19 -22.66 4.12
N HIS A 111 -4.10 -23.25 4.91
CA HIS A 111 -4.93 -24.40 4.55
C HIS A 111 -6.37 -23.95 4.30
N ALA A 112 -6.64 -23.51 3.07
CA ALA A 112 -7.96 -23.12 2.60
C ALA A 112 -8.42 -24.03 1.46
N SER A 113 -9.34 -23.61 0.61
CA SER A 113 -9.73 -24.35 -0.61
C SER A 113 -8.54 -24.70 -1.50
N GLN A 114 -7.47 -23.93 -1.42
CA GLN A 114 -6.14 -24.23 -1.94
C GLN A 114 -5.13 -24.02 -0.81
N THR A 115 -4.22 -24.98 -0.62
CA THR A 115 -3.11 -24.82 0.32
C THR A 115 -1.95 -24.08 -0.36
N TYR A 116 -1.39 -23.06 0.29
CA TYR A 116 -0.29 -22.29 -0.25
C TYR A 116 0.65 -21.78 0.84
N PRO A 117 1.96 -21.61 0.54
CA PRO A 117 2.92 -21.02 1.45
C PRO A 117 2.91 -19.48 1.37
N ILE A 118 3.21 -18.85 2.50
CA ILE A 118 3.59 -17.43 2.60
C ILE A 118 5.02 -17.40 3.10
N TRP A 119 5.95 -16.92 2.27
CA TRP A 119 7.35 -16.71 2.64
C TRP A 119 7.54 -15.26 3.07
N ILE A 120 8.11 -15.08 4.26
CA ILE A 120 8.25 -13.77 4.90
C ILE A 120 9.72 -13.58 5.26
N GLY A 121 10.33 -12.51 4.82
CA GLY A 121 11.73 -12.21 5.11
C GLY A 121 12.21 -10.99 4.36
N ARG A 122 13.53 -10.84 4.25
CA ARG A 122 14.18 -9.71 3.60
C ARG A 122 14.98 -10.18 2.38
N GLY A 123 15.04 -9.35 1.33
CA GLY A 123 15.77 -9.65 0.10
C GLY A 123 15.18 -10.79 -0.72
N LEU A 124 13.88 -11.06 -0.60
CA LEU A 124 13.22 -12.18 -1.27
C LEU A 124 12.88 -11.88 -2.74
N LEU A 125 12.71 -10.62 -3.13
CA LEU A 125 12.29 -10.25 -4.49
C LEU A 125 13.24 -10.80 -5.56
N GLY A 126 14.56 -10.75 -5.33
CA GLY A 126 15.55 -11.29 -6.23
C GLY A 126 15.53 -12.82 -6.39
N GLN A 127 14.74 -13.51 -5.56
CA GLN A 127 14.58 -14.97 -5.56
C GLN A 127 13.17 -15.41 -5.96
N CYS A 128 12.29 -14.47 -6.34
CA CYS A 128 10.87 -14.76 -6.59
C CYS A 128 10.67 -15.83 -7.68
N GLY A 129 11.52 -15.85 -8.70
CA GLY A 129 11.49 -16.88 -9.74
C GLY A 129 11.79 -18.29 -9.20
N THR A 130 12.74 -18.41 -8.25
CA THR A 130 13.06 -19.69 -7.58
C THR A 130 11.86 -20.19 -6.77
N TYR A 131 11.20 -19.30 -6.03
CA TYR A 131 10.02 -19.64 -5.23
C TYR A 131 8.83 -20.00 -6.12
N LEU A 132 8.55 -19.21 -7.16
CA LEU A 132 7.46 -19.49 -8.09
C LEU A 132 7.64 -20.83 -8.79
N LYS A 133 8.87 -21.18 -9.20
CA LYS A 133 9.17 -22.45 -9.88
C LYS A 133 8.82 -23.68 -9.05
N GLN A 134 8.79 -23.57 -7.73
CA GLN A 134 8.39 -24.65 -6.83
C GLN A 134 6.88 -24.84 -6.78
N GLN A 135 6.09 -23.82 -7.13
CA GLN A 135 4.63 -23.80 -6.95
C GLN A 135 3.85 -24.02 -8.24
N THR A 136 4.46 -23.78 -9.40
CA THR A 136 3.77 -23.89 -10.70
C THR A 136 4.63 -24.55 -11.75
N LYS A 137 3.98 -25.11 -12.79
CA LYS A 137 4.62 -25.62 -14.00
C LYS A 137 4.55 -24.62 -15.15
N ALA A 138 4.16 -23.38 -14.87
CA ALA A 138 4.05 -22.33 -15.87
C ALA A 138 5.35 -22.13 -16.65
N GLN A 139 5.20 -21.79 -17.92
CA GLN A 139 6.31 -21.40 -18.80
C GLN A 139 6.39 -19.89 -18.94
N THR A 140 5.24 -19.21 -18.84
CA THR A 140 5.14 -17.76 -18.89
C THR A 140 4.65 -17.21 -17.58
N ALA A 141 5.29 -16.15 -17.08
CA ALA A 141 4.88 -15.36 -15.94
C ALA A 141 4.52 -13.94 -16.42
N ALA A 142 3.25 -13.55 -16.26
CA ALA A 142 2.79 -12.21 -16.58
C ALA A 142 2.79 -11.35 -15.30
N VAL A 143 3.73 -10.43 -15.20
CA VAL A 143 3.82 -9.47 -14.09
C VAL A 143 2.81 -8.35 -14.32
N ILE A 144 1.93 -8.16 -13.35
CA ILE A 144 0.95 -7.07 -13.30
C ILE A 144 1.35 -6.17 -12.13
N THR A 145 1.56 -4.87 -12.41
CA THR A 145 2.07 -3.92 -11.42
C THR A 145 1.57 -2.51 -11.73
N ASP A 146 1.74 -1.59 -10.78
CA ASP A 146 1.52 -0.18 -11.02
C ASP A 146 2.83 0.57 -11.33
N ASP A 147 2.72 1.79 -11.85
CA ASP A 147 3.85 2.62 -12.30
C ASP A 147 4.77 3.06 -11.16
N HIS A 148 4.30 3.17 -9.92
CA HIS A 148 5.14 3.47 -8.76
C HIS A 148 5.97 2.26 -8.35
N VAL A 149 5.34 1.10 -8.20
CA VAL A 149 6.02 -0.13 -7.77
C VAL A 149 6.96 -0.64 -8.85
N ASP A 150 6.59 -0.52 -10.13
CA ASP A 150 7.43 -0.90 -11.26
C ASP A 150 8.80 -0.19 -11.23
N CYS A 151 8.81 1.10 -10.91
CA CYS A 151 10.05 1.89 -10.83
C CYS A 151 11.06 1.36 -9.81
N TYR A 152 10.60 0.73 -8.72
CA TYR A 152 11.46 0.20 -7.66
C TYR A 152 11.81 -1.27 -7.86
N TYR A 153 10.83 -2.09 -8.27
CA TYR A 153 10.92 -3.55 -8.13
C TYR A 153 10.67 -4.31 -9.42
N GLY A 154 10.10 -3.69 -10.45
CA GLY A 154 9.70 -4.34 -11.68
C GLY A 154 10.83 -5.10 -12.36
N ASP A 155 12.01 -4.47 -12.49
CA ASP A 155 13.18 -5.08 -13.13
C ASP A 155 13.80 -6.20 -12.27
N ILE A 156 13.77 -6.07 -10.94
CA ILE A 156 14.28 -7.09 -10.01
C ILE A 156 13.47 -8.38 -10.17
N VAL A 157 12.15 -8.25 -10.14
CA VAL A 157 11.20 -9.38 -10.25
C VAL A 157 11.28 -10.00 -11.65
N THR A 158 11.25 -9.19 -12.70
CA THR A 158 11.35 -9.66 -14.09
C THR A 158 12.63 -10.46 -14.32
N LYS A 159 13.77 -9.93 -13.89
CA LYS A 159 15.07 -10.60 -14.01
C LYS A 159 15.11 -11.92 -13.24
N SER A 160 14.59 -11.94 -12.00
CA SER A 160 14.55 -13.17 -11.21
C SER A 160 13.70 -14.26 -11.87
N LEU A 161 12.57 -13.89 -12.49
CA LEU A 161 11.72 -14.82 -13.23
C LEU A 161 12.44 -15.37 -14.47
N GLU A 162 13.09 -14.51 -15.28
CA GLU A 162 13.83 -14.88 -16.48
C GLU A 162 15.01 -15.80 -16.17
N GLU A 163 15.79 -15.51 -15.11
CA GLU A 163 16.91 -16.34 -14.64
C GLU A 163 16.44 -17.74 -14.20
N ASN A 164 15.18 -17.89 -13.82
CA ASN A 164 14.56 -19.18 -13.48
C ASN A 164 13.82 -19.85 -14.64
N GLY A 165 13.97 -19.30 -15.86
CA GLY A 165 13.49 -19.92 -17.10
C GLY A 165 12.04 -19.62 -17.45
N PHE A 166 11.42 -18.61 -16.84
CA PHE A 166 10.12 -18.12 -17.28
C PHE A 166 10.27 -17.16 -18.47
N ARG A 167 9.39 -17.29 -19.47
CA ARG A 167 9.12 -16.18 -20.36
C ARG A 167 8.39 -15.12 -19.57
N THR A 168 8.95 -13.92 -19.43
CA THR A 168 8.35 -12.87 -18.62
C THR A 168 7.77 -11.77 -19.51
N ILE A 169 6.56 -11.37 -19.22
CA ILE A 169 5.89 -10.20 -19.81
C ILE A 169 5.38 -9.31 -18.68
N LYS A 170 5.27 -8.00 -18.91
CA LYS A 170 4.91 -7.05 -17.85
C LYS A 170 3.85 -6.08 -18.33
N PHE A 171 2.78 -5.91 -17.55
CA PHE A 171 1.74 -4.91 -17.72
C PHE A 171 1.78 -3.92 -16.56
N VAL A 172 1.89 -2.63 -16.88
CA VAL A 172 1.98 -1.53 -15.90
C VAL A 172 0.77 -0.62 -16.08
N PHE A 173 0.07 -0.33 -14.99
CA PHE A 173 -1.07 0.60 -14.99
C PHE A 173 -0.84 1.76 -13.99
N PRO A 174 -1.58 2.87 -14.08
CA PRO A 174 -1.43 3.98 -13.15
C PRO A 174 -1.75 3.56 -11.72
N HIS A 175 -0.92 3.97 -10.75
CA HIS A 175 -1.15 3.69 -9.33
C HIS A 175 -2.45 4.31 -8.79
N GLY A 176 -2.90 3.81 -7.64
CA GLY A 176 -4.04 4.33 -6.89
C GLY A 176 -5.36 3.58 -7.12
N GLU A 177 -6.31 3.79 -6.19
CA GLU A 177 -7.60 3.07 -6.14
C GLU A 177 -8.44 3.25 -7.42
N ALA A 178 -8.34 4.40 -8.09
CA ALA A 178 -9.05 4.66 -9.35
C ALA A 178 -8.73 3.64 -10.46
N SER A 179 -7.59 2.95 -10.36
CA SER A 179 -7.21 1.89 -11.30
C SER A 179 -7.83 0.54 -10.97
N LYS A 180 -8.45 0.36 -9.80
CA LYS A 180 -9.12 -0.88 -9.38
C LYS A 180 -10.51 -1.00 -10.00
N CYS A 181 -10.62 -0.98 -11.31
CA CYS A 181 -11.88 -0.84 -12.03
C CYS A 181 -11.97 -1.77 -13.24
N SER A 182 -13.18 -1.90 -13.81
CA SER A 182 -13.45 -2.74 -14.99
C SER A 182 -12.63 -2.32 -16.22
N LYS A 183 -12.31 -1.03 -16.37
CA LYS A 183 -11.50 -0.55 -17.49
C LYS A 183 -10.09 -1.15 -17.45
N THR A 184 -9.42 -1.05 -16.32
CA THR A 184 -8.06 -1.62 -16.15
C THR A 184 -8.09 -3.15 -16.23
N LEU A 185 -9.12 -3.79 -15.67
CA LEU A 185 -9.29 -5.24 -15.78
C LEU A 185 -9.40 -5.69 -17.24
N ASN A 186 -10.17 -4.99 -18.07
CA ASN A 186 -10.27 -5.29 -19.50
C ASN A 186 -8.93 -5.10 -20.22
N GLN A 187 -8.17 -4.06 -19.88
CA GLN A 187 -6.82 -3.86 -20.44
C GLN A 187 -5.88 -5.02 -20.06
N ILE A 188 -5.99 -5.55 -18.84
CA ILE A 188 -5.24 -6.74 -18.42
C ILE A 188 -5.66 -7.94 -19.29
N TYR A 189 -6.94 -8.16 -19.53
CA TYR A 189 -7.41 -9.28 -20.39
C TYR A 189 -6.89 -9.16 -21.83
N ASP A 190 -6.98 -7.97 -22.41
CA ASP A 190 -6.48 -7.72 -23.76
C ASP A 190 -4.97 -8.00 -23.84
N PHE A 191 -4.20 -7.50 -22.86
CA PHE A 191 -2.76 -7.77 -22.76
C PHE A 191 -2.43 -9.27 -22.64
N LEU A 192 -3.17 -10.02 -21.82
CA LEU A 192 -2.98 -11.46 -21.67
C LEU A 192 -3.30 -12.20 -22.96
N CYS A 193 -4.36 -11.78 -23.67
CA CYS A 193 -4.77 -12.35 -24.95
C CYS A 193 -3.73 -12.09 -26.05
N GLU A 194 -3.26 -10.87 -26.19
CA GLU A 194 -2.25 -10.46 -27.16
C GLU A 194 -0.92 -11.22 -26.98
N ASN A 195 -0.60 -11.54 -25.73
CA ASN A 195 0.60 -12.28 -25.39
C ASN A 195 0.42 -13.83 -25.38
N ASN A 196 -0.75 -14.31 -25.82
CA ASN A 196 -1.07 -15.75 -25.91
C ASN A 196 -0.93 -16.48 -24.56
N ILE A 197 -1.35 -15.87 -23.45
CA ILE A 197 -1.35 -16.49 -22.14
C ILE A 197 -2.37 -17.64 -22.12
N THR A 198 -1.94 -18.79 -21.63
CA THR A 198 -2.69 -20.05 -21.57
C THR A 198 -3.07 -20.41 -20.14
N ARG A 199 -3.90 -21.46 -19.96
CA ARG A 199 -4.30 -21.94 -18.62
C ARG A 199 -3.17 -22.47 -17.75
N THR A 200 -2.01 -22.76 -18.35
CA THR A 200 -0.86 -23.32 -17.65
C THR A 200 0.15 -22.24 -17.30
N ASP A 201 -0.10 -21.00 -17.68
CA ASP A 201 0.73 -19.84 -17.33
C ASP A 201 0.29 -19.21 -16.01
N CYS A 202 1.10 -18.30 -15.48
CA CYS A 202 0.92 -17.73 -14.16
C CYS A 202 0.92 -16.19 -14.21
N LEU A 203 0.06 -15.55 -13.39
CA LEU A 203 0.15 -14.12 -13.12
C LEU A 203 1.03 -13.86 -11.90
N VAL A 204 1.71 -12.71 -11.87
CA VAL A 204 2.48 -12.23 -10.73
C VAL A 204 1.95 -10.85 -10.36
N ALA A 205 1.26 -10.76 -9.22
CA ALA A 205 0.77 -9.50 -8.66
C ALA A 205 1.90 -8.83 -7.86
N LEU A 206 2.56 -7.83 -8.42
CA LEU A 206 3.63 -7.09 -7.77
C LEU A 206 3.13 -5.71 -7.36
N GLY A 207 2.74 -5.52 -6.09
CA GLY A 207 2.23 -4.22 -5.65
C GLY A 207 1.46 -4.23 -4.34
N GLY A 208 0.77 -3.13 -4.05
CA GLY A 208 -0.14 -3.00 -2.91
C GLY A 208 -1.47 -3.74 -3.10
N GLY A 209 -2.45 -3.45 -2.25
CA GLY A 209 -3.78 -4.09 -2.27
C GLY A 209 -4.51 -3.95 -3.60
N VAL A 210 -4.45 -2.80 -4.26
CA VAL A 210 -5.05 -2.56 -5.58
C VAL A 210 -4.53 -3.56 -6.61
N VAL A 211 -3.21 -3.70 -6.70
CA VAL A 211 -2.58 -4.63 -7.64
C VAL A 211 -2.93 -6.08 -7.30
N GLY A 212 -2.87 -6.43 -6.01
CA GLY A 212 -3.21 -7.77 -5.53
C GLY A 212 -4.64 -8.17 -5.91
N ASP A 213 -5.60 -7.30 -5.63
CA ASP A 213 -7.03 -7.54 -5.85
C ASP A 213 -7.37 -7.66 -7.35
N ILE A 214 -6.96 -6.69 -8.17
CA ILE A 214 -7.28 -6.71 -9.60
C ILE A 214 -6.60 -7.87 -10.33
N THR A 215 -5.34 -8.19 -9.97
CA THR A 215 -4.60 -9.32 -10.57
C THR A 215 -5.21 -10.65 -10.14
N GLY A 216 -5.52 -10.79 -8.85
CA GLY A 216 -6.18 -12.00 -8.33
C GLY A 216 -7.55 -12.22 -8.98
N PHE A 217 -8.33 -11.14 -9.20
CA PHE A 217 -9.60 -11.23 -9.89
C PHE A 217 -9.42 -11.55 -11.39
N ALA A 218 -8.42 -10.96 -12.05
CA ALA A 218 -8.05 -11.35 -13.40
C ALA A 218 -7.66 -12.83 -13.47
N ALA A 219 -6.87 -13.32 -12.51
CA ALA A 219 -6.51 -14.74 -12.41
C ALA A 219 -7.70 -15.66 -12.16
N ALA A 220 -8.71 -15.20 -11.41
CA ALA A 220 -9.94 -15.98 -11.18
C ALA A 220 -10.79 -16.14 -12.42
N THR A 221 -10.82 -15.15 -13.29
CA THR A 221 -11.80 -15.03 -14.39
C THR A 221 -11.23 -15.33 -15.76
N TYR A 222 -9.98 -14.94 -16.06
CA TYR A 222 -9.35 -15.21 -17.34
C TYR A 222 -9.19 -16.73 -17.56
N LEU A 223 -9.65 -17.23 -18.71
CA LEU A 223 -9.67 -18.65 -19.05
C LEU A 223 -10.32 -19.58 -18.00
N ARG A 224 -11.16 -19.05 -17.12
CA ARG A 224 -11.83 -19.72 -15.98
C ARG A 224 -10.89 -20.10 -14.84
N GLY A 225 -9.75 -19.45 -14.74
CA GLY A 225 -8.81 -19.60 -13.65
C GLY A 225 -7.38 -19.84 -14.10
N LEU A 226 -6.46 -19.00 -13.59
CA LEU A 226 -5.02 -19.13 -13.70
C LEU A 226 -4.42 -19.26 -12.30
N ASP A 227 -3.20 -19.77 -12.24
CA ASP A 227 -2.35 -19.62 -11.06
C ASP A 227 -1.89 -18.17 -10.94
N TYR A 228 -1.70 -17.67 -9.71
CA TYR A 228 -1.03 -16.40 -9.48
C TYR A 228 -0.19 -16.39 -8.22
N LEU A 229 0.97 -15.72 -8.30
CA LEU A 229 1.83 -15.37 -7.17
C LEU A 229 1.48 -13.97 -6.71
N GLN A 230 1.38 -13.74 -5.40
CA GLN A 230 1.24 -12.40 -4.85
C GLN A 230 2.52 -11.94 -4.18
N ILE A 231 2.98 -10.73 -4.53
CA ILE A 231 4.15 -10.05 -3.96
C ILE A 231 3.69 -8.72 -3.40
N PRO A 232 3.19 -8.69 -2.13
CA PRO A 232 2.68 -7.49 -1.51
C PRO A 232 3.82 -6.52 -1.16
N THR A 233 3.68 -5.24 -1.56
CA THR A 233 4.71 -4.22 -1.36
C THR A 233 4.31 -3.08 -0.42
N SER A 234 3.07 -3.04 0.05
CA SER A 234 2.62 -2.14 1.12
C SER A 234 2.33 -2.91 2.40
N LEU A 235 2.44 -2.25 3.58
CA LEU A 235 2.18 -2.90 4.86
C LEU A 235 0.77 -3.48 4.91
N LEU A 236 -0.25 -2.71 4.50
CA LEU A 236 -1.64 -3.16 4.43
C LEU A 236 -1.76 -4.45 3.60
N ALA A 237 -1.07 -4.52 2.45
CA ALA A 237 -1.10 -5.72 1.63
C ALA A 237 -0.36 -6.90 2.28
N GLN A 238 0.76 -6.67 2.95
CA GLN A 238 1.53 -7.71 3.62
C GLN A 238 0.76 -8.35 4.77
N VAL A 239 0.13 -7.53 5.63
CA VAL A 239 -0.54 -8.03 6.84
C VAL A 239 -2.00 -8.42 6.61
N ASP A 240 -2.62 -7.92 5.53
CA ASP A 240 -4.06 -8.10 5.31
C ASP A 240 -4.40 -8.61 3.91
N SER A 241 -4.44 -7.77 2.88
CA SER A 241 -5.13 -8.12 1.63
C SER A 241 -4.53 -9.31 0.88
N SER A 242 -3.26 -9.66 1.07
CA SER A 242 -2.62 -10.81 0.41
C SER A 242 -3.05 -12.19 0.97
N VAL A 243 -3.79 -12.23 2.08
CA VAL A 243 -4.19 -13.47 2.75
C VAL A 243 -5.70 -13.67 2.70
N GLY A 244 -6.14 -14.86 2.30
CA GLY A 244 -7.56 -15.25 2.37
C GLY A 244 -8.36 -15.06 1.09
N GLY A 245 -7.69 -14.78 -0.04
CA GLY A 245 -8.22 -14.95 -1.40
C GLY A 245 -9.35 -14.01 -1.82
N LYS A 246 -9.71 -12.99 -1.04
CA LYS A 246 -10.66 -11.96 -1.48
C LYS A 246 -10.02 -11.12 -2.57
N THR A 247 -10.57 -11.15 -3.79
CA THR A 247 -10.10 -10.38 -4.93
C THR A 247 -11.26 -9.67 -5.59
N ALA A 248 -11.11 -8.42 -6.00
CA ALA A 248 -12.23 -7.62 -6.48
C ALA A 248 -11.79 -6.41 -7.31
N ILE A 249 -12.78 -5.80 -7.93
CA ILE A 249 -12.74 -4.46 -8.52
C ILE A 249 -13.85 -3.59 -7.97
N ASP A 250 -13.68 -2.28 -8.08
CA ASP A 250 -14.65 -1.28 -7.71
C ASP A 250 -15.62 -0.99 -8.85
N LEU A 251 -16.83 -0.59 -8.48
CA LEU A 251 -17.84 -0.02 -9.37
C LEU A 251 -18.18 1.40 -8.94
N THR A 252 -18.90 2.14 -9.78
CA THR A 252 -19.43 3.46 -9.43
C THR A 252 -20.36 3.44 -8.22
N GLY A 253 -20.92 2.28 -7.90
CA GLY A 253 -21.83 2.10 -6.75
C GLY A 253 -21.12 1.75 -5.44
N GLY A 254 -19.81 1.50 -5.43
CA GLY A 254 -19.03 1.18 -4.23
C GLY A 254 -17.80 0.32 -4.49
N LYS A 255 -16.97 0.22 -3.46
CA LYS A 255 -15.73 -0.57 -3.49
C LYS A 255 -16.01 -2.07 -3.39
N ASN A 256 -15.16 -2.87 -4.05
CA ASN A 256 -15.11 -4.34 -3.94
C ASN A 256 -16.42 -5.08 -4.26
N LEU A 257 -17.31 -4.49 -5.07
CA LEU A 257 -18.64 -5.06 -5.35
C LEU A 257 -18.62 -6.23 -6.36
N VAL A 258 -17.58 -6.32 -7.18
CA VAL A 258 -17.42 -7.41 -8.16
C VAL A 258 -16.09 -8.10 -7.91
N GLY A 259 -16.14 -9.38 -7.55
CA GLY A 259 -14.95 -10.12 -7.18
C GLY A 259 -15.15 -11.61 -7.11
N ALA A 260 -14.12 -12.30 -6.67
CA ALA A 260 -14.09 -13.75 -6.46
C ALA A 260 -13.20 -14.12 -5.28
N PHE A 261 -13.47 -15.26 -4.66
CA PHE A 261 -12.49 -15.91 -3.80
C PHE A 261 -11.50 -16.67 -4.67
N LYS A 262 -10.27 -16.21 -4.74
CA LYS A 262 -9.17 -16.84 -5.49
C LYS A 262 -7.92 -16.86 -4.62
N GLN A 263 -7.56 -18.07 -4.16
CA GLN A 263 -6.32 -18.23 -3.40
C GLN A 263 -5.12 -18.17 -4.35
N PRO A 264 -4.00 -17.52 -3.95
CA PRO A 264 -2.75 -17.55 -4.72
C PRO A 264 -2.07 -18.92 -4.61
N VAL A 265 -1.15 -19.23 -5.52
CA VAL A 265 -0.28 -20.42 -5.38
C VAL A 265 0.78 -20.20 -4.31
N ALA A 266 1.15 -18.96 -4.06
CA ALA A 266 2.02 -18.52 -2.96
C ALA A 266 1.92 -17.02 -2.73
N VAL A 267 2.41 -16.57 -1.58
CA VAL A 267 2.67 -15.15 -1.26
C VAL A 267 4.15 -14.99 -0.93
N LEU A 268 4.82 -14.01 -1.54
CA LEU A 268 6.19 -13.66 -1.25
C LEU A 268 6.24 -12.28 -0.60
N CYS A 269 6.36 -12.24 0.72
CA CYS A 269 6.33 -11.05 1.54
C CYS A 269 7.77 -10.61 1.86
N ASP A 270 8.29 -9.67 1.07
CA ASP A 270 9.62 -9.08 1.28
C ASP A 270 9.49 -7.80 2.11
N LEU A 271 9.97 -7.85 3.35
CA LEU A 271 9.90 -6.72 4.29
C LEU A 271 10.72 -5.51 3.85
N ASP A 272 11.71 -5.70 2.98
CA ASP A 272 12.52 -4.59 2.47
C ASP A 272 11.70 -3.66 1.56
N THR A 273 10.55 -4.11 1.03
CA THR A 273 9.66 -3.24 0.24
C THR A 273 9.05 -2.11 1.08
N LEU A 274 8.97 -2.28 2.41
CA LEU A 274 8.47 -1.25 3.32
C LEU A 274 9.40 -0.04 3.43
N HIS A 275 10.70 -0.16 3.08
CA HIS A 275 11.64 0.96 3.11
C HIS A 275 11.33 2.05 2.07
N THR A 276 10.70 1.70 0.96
CA THR A 276 10.28 2.65 -0.08
C THR A 276 8.85 3.12 0.08
N LEU A 277 8.10 2.53 1.04
CA LEU A 277 6.72 2.86 1.27
C LEU A 277 6.61 4.27 1.89
N PRO A 278 5.82 5.20 1.32
CA PRO A 278 5.58 6.50 1.93
C PRO A 278 4.98 6.36 3.33
N LYS A 279 5.39 7.25 4.26
CA LYS A 279 4.92 7.22 5.66
C LYS A 279 3.40 7.16 5.80
N LEU A 280 2.67 7.85 4.94
CA LEU A 280 1.20 7.81 4.91
C LEU A 280 0.66 6.38 4.76
N PHE A 281 1.22 5.59 3.83
CA PHE A 281 0.78 4.22 3.60
C PHE A 281 1.35 3.23 4.62
N LEU A 282 2.46 3.57 5.27
CA LEU A 282 2.93 2.81 6.43
C LEU A 282 1.95 3.00 7.60
N ALA A 283 1.58 4.24 7.93
CA ALA A 283 0.59 4.56 8.94
C ALA A 283 -0.77 3.89 8.64
N ASP A 284 -1.21 3.95 7.38
CA ASP A 284 -2.43 3.30 6.93
C ASP A 284 -2.43 1.80 7.25
N GLY A 285 -1.35 1.09 6.91
CA GLY A 285 -1.19 -0.32 7.27
C GLY A 285 -1.18 -0.58 8.77
N MET A 286 -0.66 0.35 9.58
CA MET A 286 -0.67 0.23 11.05
C MET A 286 -2.09 0.23 11.64
N GLY A 287 -3.07 0.84 10.99
CA GLY A 287 -4.47 0.72 11.38
C GLY A 287 -4.92 -0.74 11.46
N GLU A 288 -4.58 -1.56 10.47
CA GLU A 288 -4.86 -2.99 10.46
C GLU A 288 -4.02 -3.77 11.48
N VAL A 289 -2.75 -3.41 11.65
CA VAL A 289 -1.87 -4.05 12.66
C VAL A 289 -2.42 -3.83 14.07
N ILE A 290 -2.83 -2.61 14.42
CA ILE A 290 -3.46 -2.30 15.71
C ILE A 290 -4.75 -3.10 15.89
N LYS A 291 -5.57 -3.23 14.83
CA LYS A 291 -6.77 -4.06 14.85
C LYS A 291 -6.44 -5.51 15.22
N TYR A 292 -5.39 -6.12 14.65
CA TYR A 292 -5.00 -7.49 15.00
C TYR A 292 -4.63 -7.63 16.47
N GLY A 293 -3.89 -6.68 17.04
CA GLY A 293 -3.60 -6.62 18.46
C GLY A 293 -4.88 -6.58 19.31
N MET A 294 -5.82 -5.72 18.95
CA MET A 294 -7.09 -5.58 19.67
C MET A 294 -7.95 -6.84 19.60
N ILE A 295 -8.04 -7.50 18.44
CA ILE A 295 -8.98 -8.62 18.26
C ILE A 295 -8.45 -9.98 18.70
N ARG A 296 -7.11 -10.21 18.71
CA ARG A 296 -6.55 -11.56 18.88
C ARG A 296 -5.26 -11.65 19.68
N ASP A 297 -4.47 -10.58 19.78
CA ASP A 297 -3.12 -10.71 20.38
C ASP A 297 -2.71 -9.50 21.25
N GLU A 298 -2.92 -9.65 22.57
CA GLU A 298 -2.52 -8.64 23.54
C GLU A 298 -1.00 -8.39 23.56
N LYS A 299 -0.16 -9.39 23.20
CA LYS A 299 1.29 -9.20 23.15
C LYS A 299 1.68 -8.30 21.98
N LEU A 300 1.05 -8.53 20.83
CA LEU A 300 1.20 -7.63 19.67
C LEU A 300 0.79 -6.20 20.05
N PHE A 301 -0.36 -6.03 20.70
CA PHE A 301 -0.79 -4.70 21.13
C PHE A 301 0.21 -4.05 22.09
N THR A 302 0.71 -4.80 23.07
CA THR A 302 1.72 -4.32 24.02
C THR A 302 3.04 -3.96 23.34
N LEU A 303 3.45 -4.71 22.31
CA LEU A 303 4.60 -4.36 21.48
C LEU A 303 4.38 -3.02 20.78
N LEU A 304 3.18 -2.80 20.21
CA LEU A 304 2.85 -1.56 19.53
C LEU A 304 2.83 -0.34 20.46
N GLU A 305 2.44 -0.51 21.74
CA GLU A 305 2.49 0.57 22.75
C GLU A 305 3.94 1.03 23.08
N GLN A 306 4.96 0.23 22.73
CA GLN A 306 6.37 0.54 22.98
C GLN A 306 7.06 1.22 21.78
N HIS A 307 6.37 1.31 20.63
CA HIS A 307 6.90 1.86 19.40
C HIS A 307 6.05 3.00 18.85
N THR A 308 6.60 3.71 17.89
CA THR A 308 5.92 4.78 17.13
C THR A 308 6.09 4.53 15.65
N LEU A 309 5.45 5.33 14.80
CA LEU A 309 5.62 5.25 13.34
C LEU A 309 7.09 5.37 12.90
N GLU A 310 7.92 6.10 13.65
CA GLU A 310 9.36 6.26 13.38
C GLU A 310 10.20 5.04 13.77
N THR A 311 9.79 4.30 14.79
CA THR A 311 10.60 3.19 15.36
C THR A 311 10.07 1.80 14.98
N VAL A 312 8.85 1.70 14.48
CA VAL A 312 8.18 0.42 14.18
C VAL A 312 8.91 -0.43 13.14
N SER A 313 9.73 0.17 12.29
CA SER A 313 10.57 -0.55 11.32
C SER A 313 11.53 -1.55 11.98
N GLU A 314 11.92 -1.32 13.24
CA GLU A 314 12.81 -2.18 14.00
C GLU A 314 12.18 -3.53 14.38
N VAL A 315 10.85 -3.60 14.40
CA VAL A 315 10.08 -4.78 14.85
C VAL A 315 9.16 -5.38 13.78
N MET A 316 9.29 -4.97 12.51
CA MET A 316 8.49 -5.50 11.41
C MET A 316 8.67 -7.01 11.19
N ASP A 317 9.85 -7.54 11.50
CA ASP A 317 10.15 -8.98 11.43
C ASP A 317 9.35 -9.81 12.46
N GLU A 318 8.77 -9.17 13.48
CA GLU A 318 7.85 -9.76 14.45
C GLU A 318 6.39 -9.44 14.12
N ILE A 319 6.09 -8.19 13.80
CA ILE A 319 4.72 -7.69 13.53
C ILE A 319 4.09 -8.41 12.33
N VAL A 320 4.78 -8.39 11.18
CA VAL A 320 4.19 -8.88 9.93
C VAL A 320 3.87 -10.37 9.99
N PRO A 321 4.78 -11.26 10.43
CA PRO A 321 4.44 -12.67 10.57
C PRO A 321 3.32 -12.93 11.60
N THR A 322 3.26 -12.16 12.68
CA THR A 322 2.21 -12.28 13.70
C THR A 322 0.84 -11.95 13.12
N CYS A 323 0.73 -10.84 12.39
CA CYS A 323 -0.52 -10.44 11.73
C CYS A 323 -0.96 -11.48 10.68
N ILE A 324 -0.02 -11.96 9.85
CA ILE A 324 -0.29 -12.99 8.84
C ILE A 324 -0.79 -14.28 9.51
N ASP A 325 -0.20 -14.70 10.62
CA ASP A 325 -0.59 -15.92 11.33
C ASP A 325 -1.99 -15.78 11.95
N ILE A 326 -2.31 -14.63 12.56
CA ILE A 326 -3.66 -14.33 13.05
C ILE A 326 -4.67 -14.41 11.91
N LYS A 327 -4.35 -13.79 10.76
CA LYS A 327 -5.27 -13.81 9.61
C LYS A 327 -5.42 -15.20 9.01
N ARG A 328 -4.32 -15.95 8.89
CA ARG A 328 -4.34 -17.34 8.45
C ARG A 328 -5.31 -18.18 9.32
N ASP A 329 -5.18 -18.07 10.64
CA ASP A 329 -6.03 -18.80 11.58
C ASP A 329 -7.51 -18.50 11.35
N VAL A 330 -7.88 -17.24 11.24
CA VAL A 330 -9.26 -16.80 10.96
C VAL A 330 -9.76 -17.28 9.58
N VAL A 331 -8.90 -17.22 8.55
CA VAL A 331 -9.26 -17.66 7.19
C VAL A 331 -9.45 -19.17 7.11
N GLU A 332 -8.62 -19.95 7.79
CA GLU A 332 -8.74 -21.42 7.83
C GLU A 332 -10.03 -21.88 8.50
N HIS A 333 -10.53 -21.12 9.49
CA HIS A 333 -11.80 -21.41 10.15
C HIS A 333 -13.02 -20.94 9.35
N ASP A 334 -12.88 -19.85 8.58
CA ASP A 334 -13.99 -19.25 7.82
C ASP A 334 -13.48 -18.58 6.52
N GLU A 335 -13.15 -19.40 5.52
CA GLU A 335 -12.62 -18.92 4.24
C GLU A 335 -13.55 -17.92 3.54
N PHE A 336 -14.87 -18.20 3.56
CA PHE A 336 -15.87 -17.47 2.77
C PHE A 336 -16.55 -16.30 3.52
N ASP A 337 -16.07 -15.96 4.72
CA ASP A 337 -16.56 -14.83 5.53
C ASP A 337 -18.05 -14.93 5.86
N THR A 338 -18.46 -16.09 6.31
CA THR A 338 -19.85 -16.39 6.67
C THR A 338 -20.14 -16.32 8.16
N GLY A 339 -19.09 -16.28 9.00
CA GLY A 339 -19.20 -16.38 10.45
C GLY A 339 -18.07 -15.71 11.21
N GLU A 340 -17.09 -16.47 11.70
CA GLU A 340 -16.03 -15.98 12.59
C GLU A 340 -15.12 -14.94 11.95
N ARG A 341 -14.88 -15.00 10.65
CA ARG A 341 -14.02 -14.03 9.93
C ARG A 341 -14.51 -12.58 10.06
N MET A 342 -15.78 -12.38 10.42
CA MET A 342 -16.32 -11.06 10.72
C MET A 342 -15.55 -10.31 11.81
N ILE A 343 -14.83 -10.97 12.73
CA ILE A 343 -14.04 -10.28 13.76
C ILE A 343 -13.00 -9.34 13.15
N LEU A 344 -12.52 -9.63 11.92
CA LEU A 344 -11.62 -8.76 11.17
C LEU A 344 -12.24 -7.40 10.84
N ASN A 345 -13.56 -7.25 10.97
CA ASN A 345 -14.27 -6.00 10.73
C ASN A 345 -14.37 -5.10 12.00
N PHE A 346 -13.57 -5.34 13.05
CA PHE A 346 -13.48 -4.40 14.15
C PHE A 346 -13.03 -3.01 13.65
N GLY A 347 -13.77 -1.98 14.01
CA GLY A 347 -13.58 -0.62 13.48
C GLY A 347 -14.19 -0.37 12.09
N HIS A 348 -14.39 -1.40 11.26
CA HIS A 348 -14.82 -1.23 9.87
C HIS A 348 -16.27 -0.74 9.71
N THR A 349 -17.18 -1.07 10.64
CA THR A 349 -18.58 -0.63 10.56
C THR A 349 -18.68 0.89 10.47
N LEU A 350 -17.95 1.59 11.35
CA LEU A 350 -17.86 3.05 11.33
C LEU A 350 -16.80 3.55 10.36
N GLY A 351 -15.69 2.84 10.19
CA GLY A 351 -14.63 3.18 9.24
C GLY A 351 -15.15 3.30 7.80
N HIS A 352 -15.91 2.32 7.31
CA HIS A 352 -16.54 2.41 5.98
C HIS A 352 -17.57 3.54 5.88
N ALA A 353 -18.27 3.85 6.97
CA ALA A 353 -19.16 5.00 7.02
C ALA A 353 -18.37 6.31 6.89
N VAL A 354 -17.22 6.43 7.56
CA VAL A 354 -16.28 7.56 7.41
C VAL A 354 -15.78 7.67 5.98
N GLU A 355 -15.26 6.58 5.40
CA GLU A 355 -14.81 6.58 3.99
C GLU A 355 -15.92 7.06 3.04
N SER A 356 -17.13 6.55 3.22
CA SER A 356 -18.30 6.92 2.41
C SER A 356 -18.71 8.37 2.59
N TYR A 357 -18.75 8.87 3.83
CA TYR A 357 -19.10 10.25 4.15
C TYR A 357 -18.16 11.26 3.50
N TYR A 358 -16.87 10.96 3.50
CA TYR A 358 -15.83 11.79 2.89
C TYR A 358 -15.49 11.39 1.44
N HIS A 359 -16.38 10.64 0.77
CA HIS A 359 -16.27 10.26 -0.65
C HIS A 359 -14.97 9.55 -1.00
N TYR A 360 -14.32 8.84 -0.04
CA TYR A 360 -13.04 8.14 -0.19
C TYR A 360 -11.85 9.04 -0.53
N GLU A 361 -11.94 10.35 -0.28
CA GLU A 361 -10.91 11.34 -0.65
C GLU A 361 -10.08 11.83 0.53
N THR A 362 -10.65 11.87 1.75
CA THR A 362 -10.02 12.50 2.91
C THR A 362 -9.28 11.50 3.80
N TYR A 363 -9.87 10.34 4.04
CA TYR A 363 -9.32 9.30 4.90
C TYR A 363 -8.85 8.11 4.07
N THR A 364 -7.65 7.61 4.38
CA THR A 364 -7.21 6.30 3.90
C THR A 364 -7.97 5.20 4.65
N HIS A 365 -7.95 3.96 4.13
CA HIS A 365 -8.68 2.84 4.72
C HIS A 365 -8.30 2.62 6.20
N GLY A 366 -7.00 2.46 6.48
CA GLY A 366 -6.54 2.20 7.85
C GLY A 366 -6.78 3.39 8.79
N SER A 367 -6.73 4.64 8.29
CA SER A 367 -7.07 5.81 9.09
C SER A 367 -8.55 5.84 9.46
N ALA A 368 -9.44 5.50 8.53
CA ALA A 368 -10.86 5.39 8.79
C ALA A 368 -11.19 4.24 9.77
N VAL A 369 -10.53 3.09 9.60
CA VAL A 369 -10.66 1.94 10.51
C VAL A 369 -10.15 2.28 11.91
N ALA A 370 -9.03 2.99 12.04
CA ALA A 370 -8.48 3.42 13.34
C ALA A 370 -9.46 4.34 14.10
N ALA A 371 -10.01 5.37 13.43
CA ALA A 371 -11.05 6.21 14.01
C ALA A 371 -12.29 5.38 14.38
N GLY A 372 -12.71 4.46 13.50
CA GLY A 372 -13.83 3.55 13.76
C GLY A 372 -13.62 2.64 14.97
N MET A 373 -12.39 2.13 15.18
CA MET A 373 -12.04 1.38 16.38
C MET A 373 -12.16 2.23 17.64
N CYS A 374 -11.65 3.47 17.62
CA CYS A 374 -11.74 4.39 18.74
C CYS A 374 -13.20 4.73 19.08
N MET A 375 -14.04 5.04 18.09
CA MET A 375 -15.48 5.31 18.28
C MET A 375 -16.22 4.11 18.86
N MET A 376 -15.98 2.89 18.35
CA MET A 376 -16.58 1.68 18.90
C MET A 376 -16.13 1.40 20.33
N THR A 377 -14.83 1.56 20.62
CA THR A 377 -14.28 1.35 21.97
C THR A 377 -14.80 2.39 22.97
N LYS A 378 -14.97 3.66 22.56
CA LYS A 378 -15.59 4.70 23.38
C LYS A 378 -17.00 4.32 23.82
N ALA A 379 -17.77 3.68 22.93
CA ALA A 379 -19.13 3.26 23.19
C ALA A 379 -19.26 1.98 24.03
N THR A 380 -18.26 1.11 24.03
CA THR A 380 -18.39 -0.27 24.55
C THR A 380 -17.50 -0.60 25.74
N CYS A 381 -16.43 0.16 25.97
CA CYS A 381 -15.35 -0.24 26.86
C CYS A 381 -15.17 0.73 28.04
N THR A 382 -14.26 0.34 28.94
CA THR A 382 -13.87 1.24 30.04
C THR A 382 -13.08 2.42 29.53
N PRO A 383 -13.12 3.58 30.23
CA PRO A 383 -12.31 4.74 29.85
C PRO A 383 -10.81 4.43 29.71
N GLU A 384 -10.29 3.54 30.55
CA GLU A 384 -8.88 3.16 30.55
C GLU A 384 -8.50 2.43 29.24
N LEU A 385 -9.33 1.50 28.78
CA LEU A 385 -9.09 0.80 27.51
C LEU A 385 -9.19 1.74 26.32
N TYR A 386 -10.18 2.64 26.35
CA TYR A 386 -10.32 3.66 25.30
C TYR A 386 -9.09 4.56 25.21
N VAL A 387 -8.56 5.04 26.36
CA VAL A 387 -7.36 5.87 26.39
C VAL A 387 -6.15 5.09 25.83
N ARG A 388 -5.94 3.84 26.27
CA ARG A 388 -4.84 3.00 25.75
C ARG A 388 -4.91 2.83 24.24
N LEU A 389 -6.08 2.54 23.69
CA LEU A 389 -6.24 2.43 22.24
C LEU A 389 -5.94 3.75 21.51
N CYS A 390 -6.50 4.87 22.01
CA CYS A 390 -6.27 6.19 21.42
C CYS A 390 -4.79 6.60 21.45
N ASP A 391 -4.09 6.31 22.53
CA ASP A 391 -2.67 6.64 22.65
C ASP A 391 -1.84 5.78 21.68
N CYS A 392 -2.16 4.49 21.54
CA CYS A 392 -1.54 3.61 20.54
C CYS A 392 -1.82 4.12 19.11
N VAL A 393 -3.05 4.44 18.76
CA VAL A 393 -3.45 4.97 17.44
C VAL A 393 -2.69 6.26 17.11
N LYS A 394 -2.59 7.20 18.05
CA LYS A 394 -1.86 8.47 17.89
C LYS A 394 -0.35 8.26 17.69
N ALA A 395 0.25 7.25 18.32
CA ALA A 395 1.67 6.94 18.17
C ALA A 395 2.05 6.55 16.73
N TYR A 396 1.05 6.19 15.92
CA TYR A 396 1.20 5.83 14.51
C TYR A 396 0.63 6.88 13.54
N ASP A 397 0.50 8.14 13.97
CA ASP A 397 -0.02 9.26 13.18
C ASP A 397 -1.43 9.00 12.60
N LEU A 398 -2.23 8.17 13.28
CA LEU A 398 -3.60 7.84 12.88
C LEU A 398 -4.63 8.66 13.68
N PRO A 399 -5.79 8.99 13.08
CA PRO A 399 -6.84 9.74 13.75
C PRO A 399 -7.58 8.87 14.78
N THR A 400 -7.92 9.45 15.92
CA THR A 400 -8.76 8.82 16.96
C THR A 400 -10.22 9.26 16.90
N GLU A 401 -10.51 10.31 16.14
CA GLU A 401 -11.82 10.90 15.93
C GLU A 401 -11.90 11.51 14.52
N VAL A 402 -13.08 11.84 14.08
CA VAL A 402 -13.36 12.49 12.79
C VAL A 402 -14.26 13.70 13.01
N ASP A 403 -14.21 14.69 12.12
CA ASP A 403 -15.03 15.91 12.25
C ASP A 403 -16.52 15.65 12.01
N ALA A 404 -16.89 14.54 11.33
CA ALA A 404 -18.28 14.20 11.07
C ALA A 404 -18.97 13.75 12.35
N PRO A 405 -20.17 14.31 12.67
CA PRO A 405 -20.96 13.83 13.78
C PRO A 405 -21.32 12.35 13.61
N VAL A 406 -21.24 11.55 14.69
CA VAL A 406 -21.61 10.13 14.65
C VAL A 406 -23.04 9.93 14.13
N ALA A 407 -23.96 10.84 14.45
CA ALA A 407 -25.32 10.81 13.94
C ALA A 407 -25.45 10.86 12.42
N GLU A 408 -24.47 11.42 11.70
CA GLU A 408 -24.41 11.45 10.22
C GLU A 408 -23.72 10.22 9.65
N LEU A 409 -22.82 9.60 10.40
CA LEU A 409 -22.12 8.38 10.00
C LEU A 409 -23.00 7.13 10.15
N VAL A 410 -23.75 7.03 11.23
CA VAL A 410 -24.58 5.85 11.54
C VAL A 410 -25.53 5.44 10.40
N PRO A 411 -26.25 6.34 9.71
CA PRO A 411 -27.09 5.97 8.58
C PRO A 411 -26.32 5.28 7.45
N LEU A 412 -25.03 5.60 7.27
CA LEU A 412 -24.16 5.02 6.24
C LEU A 412 -23.73 3.59 6.57
N CYS A 413 -23.73 3.19 7.85
CA CYS A 413 -23.46 1.81 8.27
C CYS A 413 -24.50 0.80 7.76
N GLY A 414 -25.68 1.26 7.37
CA GLY A 414 -26.81 0.44 6.91
C GLY A 414 -26.98 0.35 5.39
N ASN A 415 -26.14 0.99 4.59
CA ASN A 415 -26.33 1.10 3.14
C ASN A 415 -26.39 -0.25 2.39
N ASP A 416 -25.87 -1.32 2.95
CA ASP A 416 -25.96 -2.67 2.36
C ASP A 416 -27.31 -3.36 2.63
N LYS A 417 -28.20 -2.81 3.47
CA LYS A 417 -29.45 -3.45 3.87
C LYS A 417 -30.63 -2.48 3.98
N LYS A 418 -31.18 -2.06 2.86
CA LYS A 418 -32.46 -1.31 2.73
C LYS A 418 -33.68 -2.07 3.32
N ARG A 419 -33.57 -2.68 4.50
CA ARG A 419 -34.69 -3.30 5.20
C ARG A 419 -34.69 -2.83 6.64
N ALA A 420 -35.64 -2.00 6.98
CA ALA A 420 -35.88 -1.43 8.31
C ALA A 420 -36.03 -2.47 9.46
N SER A 421 -35.99 -3.76 9.16
CA SER A 421 -36.04 -4.87 10.12
C SER A 421 -34.73 -5.68 10.23
N ALA A 422 -33.64 -5.25 9.56
CA ALA A 422 -32.40 -6.00 9.58
C ALA A 422 -31.58 -5.68 10.83
N SER A 423 -31.13 -6.71 11.53
CA SER A 423 -30.11 -6.57 12.57
C SER A 423 -28.77 -6.22 11.95
N LEU A 424 -28.08 -5.25 12.53
CA LEU A 424 -26.70 -4.93 12.24
C LEU A 424 -25.79 -5.83 13.09
N ARG A 425 -24.83 -6.50 12.44
CA ARG A 425 -23.75 -7.19 13.13
C ARG A 425 -22.53 -6.27 13.17
N PHE A 426 -21.91 -6.15 14.30
CA PHE A 426 -20.73 -5.33 14.53
C PHE A 426 -19.79 -6.00 15.54
N ILE A 427 -18.56 -5.54 15.61
CA ILE A 427 -17.52 -6.15 16.43
C ILE A 427 -17.19 -5.24 17.59
N VAL A 428 -17.02 -5.82 18.77
CA VAL A 428 -16.59 -5.13 19.98
C VAL A 428 -15.37 -5.84 20.57
N CYS A 429 -14.52 -5.08 21.27
CA CYS A 429 -13.35 -5.61 21.98
C CYS A 429 -13.35 -5.00 23.39
N GLU A 430 -14.02 -5.65 24.34
CA GLU A 430 -14.06 -5.20 25.73
C GLU A 430 -12.77 -5.51 26.50
N THR A 431 -11.91 -6.34 25.90
CA THR A 431 -10.59 -6.69 26.41
C THR A 431 -9.65 -6.80 25.21
N ILE A 432 -8.44 -6.27 25.33
CA ILE A 432 -7.39 -6.42 24.31
C ILE A 432 -7.13 -7.91 24.04
N GLY A 433 -6.99 -8.27 22.78
CA GLY A 433 -6.77 -9.66 22.35
C GLY A 433 -8.06 -10.48 22.24
N ARG A 434 -9.24 -9.90 22.48
CA ARG A 434 -10.51 -10.63 22.43
C ARG A 434 -11.62 -9.82 21.76
N ALA A 435 -12.02 -10.25 20.57
CA ALA A 435 -13.15 -9.71 19.84
C ALA A 435 -14.42 -10.54 20.04
N GLU A 436 -15.57 -9.86 20.02
CA GLU A 436 -16.90 -10.47 20.07
C GLU A 436 -17.80 -9.93 18.96
N ILE A 437 -18.54 -10.82 18.30
CA ILE A 437 -19.54 -10.44 17.29
C ILE A 437 -20.85 -10.16 18.04
N ARG A 438 -21.36 -8.93 17.92
CA ARG A 438 -22.66 -8.52 18.47
C ARG A 438 -23.65 -8.24 17.35
N SER A 439 -24.93 -8.38 17.65
CA SER A 439 -26.02 -8.09 16.73
C SER A 439 -27.14 -7.38 17.47
N MET A 440 -27.64 -6.27 16.90
CA MET A 440 -28.82 -5.60 17.38
C MET A 440 -29.62 -4.99 16.23
N PRO A 441 -30.91 -4.68 16.41
CA PRO A 441 -31.67 -3.91 15.42
C PRO A 441 -30.96 -2.62 15.07
N PHE A 442 -30.97 -2.24 13.78
CA PHE A 442 -30.27 -1.03 13.33
C PHE A 442 -30.76 0.24 14.06
N THR A 443 -32.06 0.31 14.39
CA THR A 443 -32.62 1.45 15.16
C THR A 443 -32.07 1.55 16.57
N GLU A 444 -31.80 0.41 17.23
CA GLU A 444 -31.18 0.37 18.55
C GLU A 444 -29.71 0.76 18.46
N PHE A 445 -28.99 0.26 17.45
CA PHE A 445 -27.60 0.65 17.18
C PHE A 445 -27.48 2.16 16.95
N ALA A 446 -28.38 2.74 16.15
CA ALA A 446 -28.39 4.16 15.87
C ALA A 446 -28.66 5.01 17.12
N ALA A 447 -29.63 4.60 17.95
CA ALA A 447 -29.91 5.28 19.21
C ALA A 447 -28.75 5.19 20.21
N TRP A 448 -28.11 4.01 20.25
CA TRP A 448 -26.99 3.75 21.15
C TRP A 448 -25.76 4.57 20.75
N MET A 449 -25.37 4.57 19.46
CA MET A 449 -24.24 5.34 18.96
C MET A 449 -24.49 6.86 19.03
N GLY A 450 -25.72 7.33 18.77
CA GLY A 450 -26.05 8.74 18.85
C GLY A 450 -25.96 9.33 20.29
N GLY A 451 -25.95 8.48 21.33
CA GLY A 451 -25.68 8.88 22.71
C GLY A 451 -24.20 8.97 23.10
N VAL A 452 -23.29 8.58 22.22
CA VAL A 452 -21.84 8.58 22.50
C VAL A 452 -21.23 9.98 22.41
N ASP A 453 -21.86 10.88 21.65
CA ASP A 453 -21.46 12.30 21.53
C ASP A 453 -22.09 13.22 22.59
N ALA A 454 -23.00 12.72 23.45
CA ALA A 454 -23.62 13.44 24.51
C ALA A 454 -22.91 13.20 25.85
#